data_1fc90fd1bf482504138878977dfbb329
#
_entry.id   1fc90fd1bf482504138878977dfbb329
#
_cell.length_a   1.000
_cell.length_b   1.000
_cell.length_c   1.000
_cell.angle_alpha   90.00
_cell.angle_beta   90.00
_cell.angle_gamma   90.00
#
_symmetry.space_group_name_H-M   'P 1'
#
loop_
_entity.id
_entity.type
_entity.pdbx_description
1 polymer ?
#
loop_
_entity_poly.entity_id
_entity_poly.type
_entity_poly.pdbx_seq_one_letter_code
_entity_poly.pdbx_strand_id
1 'polypeptide(L)'
;SVAKAFSLIQQFHRPPVDEAVSVPTQQPLEIAPEQQVFDFPAALKRFEGDGGFVDEICGLILNSIPELISSLKTAVAQQDCESAGKAVHTIKGSVSNLCAEPTYHAAMRLEQICHERQLTQLEDGCQDLIREVERLMTALKNRLAKSKAESGETGNKASVFSNV
;
A
#
# COMPACT_ATOMS: atom_id res chain seq x y z
N SER A 1 -12.97 -6.09 24.39
CA SER A 1 -14.31 -5.94 23.83
C SER A 1 -14.30 -4.93 22.69
N VAL A 2 -15.03 -5.23 21.65
CA VAL A 2 -15.14 -4.41 20.43
C VAL A 2 -15.61 -2.98 20.75
N ALA A 3 -16.41 -2.80 21.77
CA ALA A 3 -16.90 -1.50 22.22
C ALA A 3 -15.77 -0.62 22.82
N LYS A 4 -14.77 -1.19 23.47
CA LYS A 4 -13.61 -0.45 24.00
C LYS A 4 -12.65 -0.03 22.88
N ALA A 5 -12.45 -0.87 21.88
CA ALA A 5 -11.65 -0.53 20.71
C ALA A 5 -12.31 0.58 19.89
N PHE A 6 -13.62 0.55 19.76
CA PHE A 6 -14.39 1.58 19.06
C PHE A 6 -14.36 2.92 19.82
N SER A 7 -14.44 2.90 21.14
CA SER A 7 -14.34 4.07 22.00
C SER A 7 -12.93 4.71 21.94
N LEU A 8 -11.90 3.90 21.88
CA LEU A 8 -10.52 4.37 21.73
C LEU A 8 -10.28 5.02 20.36
N ILE A 9 -10.86 4.46 19.30
CA ILE A 9 -10.77 5.05 17.96
C ILE A 9 -11.51 6.39 17.92
N GLN A 10 -12.63 6.53 18.61
CA GLN A 10 -13.36 7.79 18.70
C GLN A 10 -12.64 8.86 19.54
N GLN A 11 -11.84 8.45 20.54
CA GLN A 11 -11.04 9.38 21.32
C GLN A 11 -9.85 9.96 20.55
N PHE A 12 -9.35 9.22 19.55
CA PHE A 12 -8.31 9.70 18.65
C PHE A 12 -8.87 10.39 17.40
N HIS A 13 -10.19 10.32 17.19
CA HIS A 13 -10.89 11.14 16.22
C HIS A 13 -11.08 12.53 16.82
N ARG A 14 -10.02 13.29 16.83
CA ARG A 14 -10.09 14.69 17.17
C ARG A 14 -11.07 15.34 16.19
N PRO A 15 -12.16 15.96 16.67
CA PRO A 15 -13.01 16.70 15.76
C PRO A 15 -12.16 17.73 15.05
N PRO A 16 -12.45 18.05 13.79
CA PRO A 16 -11.77 19.13 13.13
C PRO A 16 -11.91 20.34 14.03
N VAL A 17 -10.81 20.77 14.59
CA VAL A 17 -10.78 22.05 15.26
C VAL A 17 -11.13 23.06 14.19
N ASP A 18 -12.31 23.59 14.28
CA ASP A 18 -12.82 24.67 13.47
C ASP A 18 -12.11 25.98 13.90
N GLU A 19 -10.82 25.89 14.04
CA GLU A 19 -9.97 27.04 14.09
C GLU A 19 -9.38 27.19 12.70
N ALA A 20 -9.87 28.18 12.04
CA ALA A 20 -9.19 28.86 10.97
C ALA A 20 -7.86 29.43 11.50
N VAL A 21 -6.99 28.54 11.97
CA VAL A 21 -5.58 28.82 11.98
C VAL A 21 -5.26 29.01 10.51
N SER A 22 -4.97 30.23 10.13
CA SER A 22 -4.30 30.52 8.89
C SER A 22 -3.08 29.62 8.85
N VAL A 23 -3.30 28.42 8.34
CA VAL A 23 -2.22 27.57 7.90
C VAL A 23 -1.44 28.46 6.94
N PRO A 24 -0.18 28.79 7.23
CA PRO A 24 0.62 29.42 6.23
C PRO A 24 0.42 28.55 5.00
N THR A 25 0.10 29.17 3.90
CA THR A 25 -0.03 28.52 2.61
C THR A 25 1.33 27.88 2.35
N GLN A 26 1.54 26.75 2.98
CA GLN A 26 2.59 25.86 2.58
C GLN A 26 2.14 25.42 1.20
N GLN A 27 2.81 25.94 0.22
CA GLN A 27 2.77 25.41 -1.13
C GLN A 27 2.64 23.91 -1.00
N PRO A 28 1.68 23.28 -1.68
CA PRO A 28 1.68 21.82 -1.71
C PRO A 28 3.10 21.47 -2.12
N LEU A 29 3.84 20.85 -1.20
CA LEU A 29 5.04 20.15 -1.57
C LEU A 29 4.61 19.29 -2.73
N GLU A 30 5.09 19.59 -3.93
CA GLU A 30 4.93 18.71 -5.06
C GLU A 30 5.62 17.40 -4.66
N ILE A 31 4.86 16.60 -3.92
CA ILE A 31 5.29 15.26 -3.56
C ILE A 31 5.39 14.55 -4.91
N ALA A 32 6.61 14.17 -5.26
CA ALA A 32 6.85 13.42 -6.48
C ALA A 32 5.82 12.27 -6.57
N PRO A 33 5.24 12.02 -7.75
CA PRO A 33 4.16 11.03 -7.91
C PRO A 33 4.45 9.68 -7.26
N GLU A 34 5.71 9.31 -7.17
CA GLU A 34 6.18 8.07 -6.53
C GLU A 34 5.99 8.08 -5.00
N GLN A 35 6.12 9.24 -4.35
CA GLN A 35 5.92 9.36 -2.90
C GLN A 35 4.45 9.29 -2.49
N GLN A 36 3.52 9.56 -3.43
CA GLN A 36 2.08 9.43 -3.16
C GLN A 36 1.59 8.00 -3.18
N VAL A 37 2.30 7.10 -3.84
CA VAL A 37 1.89 5.69 -4.01
C VAL A 37 2.38 4.81 -2.86
N PHE A 38 3.58 5.12 -2.34
CA PHE A 38 4.26 4.33 -1.33
C PHE A 38 5.17 5.24 -0.50
N ASP A 39 4.94 5.27 0.79
CA ASP A 39 5.73 6.07 1.72
C ASP A 39 6.81 5.20 2.39
N PHE A 40 7.97 5.11 1.76
CA PHE A 40 9.10 4.35 2.28
C PHE A 40 9.60 4.85 3.65
N PRO A 41 9.77 6.16 3.87
CA PRO A 41 10.16 6.67 5.20
C PRO A 41 9.17 6.26 6.31
N ALA A 42 7.87 6.32 6.06
CA ALA A 42 6.86 5.88 7.02
C ALA A 42 6.91 4.37 7.26
N ALA A 43 7.07 3.58 6.21
CA ALA A 43 7.25 2.13 6.32
C ALA A 43 8.52 1.78 7.12
N LEU A 44 9.62 2.46 6.83
CA LEU A 44 10.90 2.29 7.54
C LEU A 44 10.75 2.59 9.03
N LYS A 45 10.07 3.68 9.38
CA LYS A 45 9.77 4.05 10.77
C LYS A 45 8.92 2.99 11.47
N ARG A 46 7.94 2.42 10.77
CA ARG A 46 7.07 1.35 11.30
C ARG A 46 7.85 0.08 11.66
N PHE A 47 8.92 -0.20 10.93
CA PHE A 47 9.79 -1.36 11.15
C PHE A 47 11.14 -0.98 11.78
N GLU A 48 11.13 0.00 12.67
CA GLU A 48 12.26 0.40 13.52
C GLU A 48 13.55 0.74 12.74
N GLY A 49 13.41 1.18 11.50
CA GLY A 49 14.52 1.56 10.64
C GLY A 49 15.18 0.41 9.88
N ASP A 50 14.62 -0.79 9.94
CA ASP A 50 15.15 -1.95 9.19
C ASP A 50 14.74 -1.92 7.72
N GLY A 51 15.58 -1.29 6.90
CA GLY A 51 15.37 -1.19 5.44
C GLY A 51 15.41 -2.54 4.73
N GLY A 52 16.24 -3.47 5.20
CA GLY A 52 16.31 -4.83 4.64
C GLY A 52 15.01 -5.59 4.85
N PHE A 53 14.40 -5.45 6.01
CA PHE A 53 13.11 -6.06 6.29
C PHE A 53 11.98 -5.44 5.46
N VAL A 54 11.99 -4.12 5.26
CA VAL A 54 11.02 -3.44 4.37
C VAL A 54 11.17 -3.94 2.94
N ASP A 55 12.40 -4.09 2.44
CA ASP A 55 12.66 -4.62 1.10
C ASP A 55 12.17 -6.07 0.96
N GLU A 56 12.33 -6.89 1.99
CA GLU A 56 11.78 -8.26 2.03
C GLU A 56 10.26 -8.27 1.93
N ILE A 57 9.58 -7.41 2.68
CA ILE A 57 8.11 -7.23 2.60
C ILE A 57 7.69 -6.77 1.20
N CYS A 58 8.41 -5.83 0.60
CA CYS A 58 8.16 -5.40 -0.78
C CYS A 58 8.24 -6.58 -1.77
N GLY A 59 9.24 -7.43 -1.62
CA GLY A 59 9.40 -8.62 -2.45
C GLY A 59 8.25 -9.64 -2.27
N LEU A 60 7.83 -9.88 -1.04
CA LEU A 60 6.69 -10.76 -0.74
C LEU A 60 5.39 -10.25 -1.36
N ILE A 61 5.14 -8.95 -1.27
CA ILE A 61 3.95 -8.33 -1.86
C ILE A 61 3.98 -8.41 -3.39
N LEU A 62 5.13 -8.13 -4.02
CA LEU A 62 5.30 -8.27 -5.47
C LEU A 62 5.03 -9.69 -5.97
N ASN A 63 5.35 -10.69 -5.16
CA ASN A 63 5.10 -12.09 -5.51
C ASN A 63 3.66 -12.54 -5.27
N SER A 64 3.00 -12.02 -4.24
CA SER A 64 1.64 -12.47 -3.85
C SER A 64 0.51 -11.70 -4.54
N ILE A 65 0.72 -10.43 -4.85
CA ILE A 65 -0.33 -9.56 -5.42
C ILE A 65 -0.87 -10.06 -6.77
N PRO A 66 -0.06 -10.53 -7.74
CA PRO A 66 -0.59 -10.99 -9.02
C PRO A 66 -1.63 -12.10 -8.89
N GLU A 67 -1.42 -13.04 -7.99
CA GLU A 67 -2.37 -14.13 -7.72
C GLU A 67 -3.65 -13.61 -7.08
N LEU A 68 -3.54 -12.69 -6.13
CA LEU A 68 -4.70 -12.05 -5.49
C LEU A 68 -5.53 -11.24 -6.49
N ILE A 69 -4.89 -10.51 -7.39
CA ILE A 69 -5.56 -9.76 -8.47
C ILE A 69 -6.26 -10.73 -9.45
N SER A 70 -5.63 -11.84 -9.79
CA SER A 70 -6.25 -12.86 -10.64
C SER A 70 -7.52 -13.44 -10.00
N SER A 71 -7.44 -13.78 -8.70
CA SER A 71 -8.59 -14.27 -7.93
C SER A 71 -9.69 -13.23 -7.84
N LEU A 72 -9.33 -11.96 -7.63
CA LEU A 72 -10.27 -10.85 -7.58
C LEU A 72 -11.00 -10.66 -8.92
N LYS A 73 -10.28 -10.64 -10.03
CA LYS A 73 -10.87 -10.53 -11.38
C LYS A 73 -11.86 -11.64 -11.68
N THR A 74 -11.52 -12.87 -11.30
CA THR A 74 -12.39 -14.04 -11.47
C THR A 74 -13.67 -13.89 -10.64
N ALA A 75 -13.56 -13.51 -9.38
CA ALA A 75 -14.70 -13.31 -8.49
C ALA A 75 -15.62 -12.17 -9.00
N VAL A 76 -15.05 -11.07 -9.46
CA VAL A 76 -15.80 -9.94 -10.02
C VAL A 76 -16.55 -10.35 -11.29
N ALA A 77 -15.90 -11.09 -12.19
CA ALA A 77 -16.53 -11.62 -13.41
C ALA A 77 -17.71 -12.56 -13.10
N GLN A 78 -17.66 -13.27 -11.99
CA GLN A 78 -18.74 -14.15 -11.51
C GLN A 78 -19.75 -13.41 -10.63
N GLN A 79 -19.57 -12.11 -10.40
CA GLN A 79 -20.38 -11.30 -9.46
C GLN A 79 -20.41 -11.89 -8.03
N ASP A 80 -19.35 -12.59 -7.66
CA ASP A 80 -19.17 -13.19 -6.34
C ASP A 80 -18.54 -12.19 -5.36
N CYS A 81 -19.39 -11.42 -4.69
CA CYS A 81 -18.96 -10.41 -3.71
C CYS A 81 -18.22 -11.02 -2.51
N GLU A 82 -18.54 -12.26 -2.14
CA GLU A 82 -17.90 -12.90 -1.00
C GLU A 82 -16.42 -13.23 -1.33
N SER A 83 -16.18 -13.88 -2.44
CA SER A 83 -14.80 -14.21 -2.89
C SER A 83 -14.02 -12.94 -3.23
N ALA A 84 -14.65 -11.97 -3.89
CA ALA A 84 -14.03 -10.67 -4.17
C ALA A 84 -13.64 -9.96 -2.86
N GLY A 85 -14.52 -9.91 -1.88
CA GLY A 85 -14.26 -9.30 -0.58
C GLY A 85 -13.09 -9.94 0.16
N LYS A 86 -12.97 -11.27 0.11
CA LYS A 86 -11.82 -11.99 0.73
C LYS A 86 -10.49 -11.61 0.07
N ALA A 87 -10.45 -11.57 -1.26
CA ALA A 87 -9.25 -11.17 -2.00
C ALA A 87 -8.85 -9.72 -1.68
N VAL A 88 -9.80 -8.80 -1.69
CA VAL A 88 -9.60 -7.39 -1.37
C VAL A 88 -9.11 -7.21 0.06
N HIS A 89 -9.70 -7.92 1.02
CA HIS A 89 -9.30 -7.87 2.43
C HIS A 89 -7.82 -8.28 2.60
N THR A 90 -7.39 -9.33 1.90
CA THR A 90 -6.00 -9.78 1.91
C THR A 90 -5.06 -8.74 1.30
N ILE A 91 -5.44 -8.14 0.17
CA ILE A 91 -4.68 -7.04 -0.46
C ILE A 91 -4.56 -5.86 0.50
N LYS A 92 -5.67 -5.42 1.09
CA LYS A 92 -5.70 -4.33 2.07
C LYS A 92 -4.74 -4.56 3.23
N GLY A 93 -4.77 -5.76 3.83
CA GLY A 93 -3.86 -6.14 4.90
C GLY A 93 -2.39 -6.11 4.49
N SER A 94 -2.08 -6.60 3.30
CA SER A 94 -0.72 -6.61 2.78
C SER A 94 -0.17 -5.20 2.56
N VAL A 95 -0.92 -4.32 1.93
CA VAL A 95 -0.47 -2.96 1.58
C VAL A 95 -0.44 -2.01 2.78
N SER A 96 -1.21 -2.29 3.84
CA SER A 96 -1.22 -1.46 5.06
C SER A 96 0.15 -1.42 5.73
N ASN A 97 0.94 -2.47 5.61
CA ASN A 97 2.29 -2.57 6.18
C ASN A 97 3.28 -1.63 5.48
N LEU A 98 3.03 -1.28 4.24
CA LEU A 98 3.90 -0.43 3.44
C LEU A 98 3.51 1.05 3.44
N CYS A 99 2.47 1.44 4.17
CA CYS A 99 1.96 2.81 4.13
C CYS A 99 1.61 3.26 2.69
N ALA A 100 1.02 2.34 1.91
CA ALA A 100 0.56 2.58 0.54
C ALA A 100 -0.89 3.07 0.56
N GLU A 101 -1.09 4.31 1.00
CA GLU A 101 -2.39 4.91 1.26
C GLU A 101 -3.36 4.85 0.06
N PRO A 102 -2.97 5.22 -1.17
CA PRO A 102 -3.90 5.15 -2.30
C PRO A 102 -4.44 3.75 -2.56
N THR A 103 -3.58 2.74 -2.53
CA THR A 103 -3.96 1.34 -2.71
C THR A 103 -4.84 0.86 -1.55
N TYR A 104 -4.48 1.23 -0.33
CA TYR A 104 -5.27 0.92 0.87
C TYR A 104 -6.70 1.47 0.78
N HIS A 105 -6.85 2.75 0.41
CA HIS A 105 -8.16 3.38 0.27
C HIS A 105 -8.99 2.79 -0.87
N ALA A 106 -8.37 2.46 -2.00
CA ALA A 106 -9.05 1.77 -3.10
C ALA A 106 -9.56 0.39 -2.66
N ALA A 107 -8.74 -0.37 -1.93
CA ALA A 107 -9.14 -1.67 -1.38
C ALA A 107 -10.28 -1.52 -0.38
N MET A 108 -10.22 -0.54 0.50
CA MET A 108 -11.27 -0.29 1.49
C MET A 108 -12.62 0.04 0.84
N ARG A 109 -12.62 0.88 -0.21
CA ARG A 109 -13.84 1.18 -0.98
C ARG A 109 -14.42 -0.06 -1.64
N LEU A 110 -13.59 -0.87 -2.29
CA LEU A 110 -14.05 -2.10 -2.93
C LEU A 110 -14.54 -3.14 -1.93
N GLU A 111 -13.90 -3.27 -0.78
CA GLU A 111 -14.35 -4.13 0.31
C GLU A 111 -15.77 -3.74 0.77
N GLN A 112 -16.03 -2.44 0.90
CA GLN A 112 -17.37 -1.93 1.24
C GLN A 112 -18.38 -2.24 0.15
N ILE A 113 -18.05 -2.03 -1.13
CA ILE A 113 -18.91 -2.40 -2.28
C ILE A 113 -19.27 -3.89 -2.23
N CYS A 114 -18.30 -4.75 -1.94
CA CYS A 114 -18.53 -6.19 -1.79
C CYS A 114 -19.45 -6.50 -0.59
N HIS A 115 -19.23 -5.85 0.55
CA HIS A 115 -20.03 -6.04 1.76
C HIS A 115 -21.48 -5.63 1.56
N GLU A 116 -21.71 -4.52 0.88
CA GLU A 116 -23.04 -4.00 0.57
C GLU A 116 -23.66 -4.66 -0.68
N ARG A 117 -22.94 -5.57 -1.33
CA ARG A 117 -23.38 -6.28 -2.55
C ARG A 117 -23.80 -5.34 -3.68
N GLN A 118 -23.10 -4.24 -3.85
CA GLN A 118 -23.37 -3.26 -4.90
C GLN A 118 -22.80 -3.72 -6.24
N LEU A 119 -23.47 -4.67 -6.88
CA LEU A 119 -22.98 -5.33 -8.11
C LEU A 119 -22.69 -4.34 -9.24
N THR A 120 -23.45 -3.25 -9.33
CA THR A 120 -23.28 -2.23 -10.38
C THR A 120 -21.97 -1.44 -10.24
N GLN A 121 -21.40 -1.37 -9.02
CA GLN A 121 -20.17 -0.67 -8.74
C GLN A 121 -18.95 -1.61 -8.61
N LEU A 122 -19.20 -2.91 -8.63
CA LEU A 122 -18.17 -3.92 -8.36
C LEU A 122 -17.04 -3.88 -9.39
N GLU A 123 -17.37 -3.77 -10.66
CA GLU A 123 -16.39 -3.70 -11.75
C GLU A 123 -15.56 -2.40 -11.68
N ASP A 124 -16.21 -1.27 -11.51
CA ASP A 124 -15.52 0.03 -11.43
C ASP A 124 -14.60 0.09 -10.20
N GLY A 125 -15.06 -0.37 -9.04
CA GLY A 125 -14.24 -0.45 -7.85
C GLY A 125 -13.04 -1.40 -8.00
N CYS A 126 -13.23 -2.51 -8.74
CA CYS A 126 -12.16 -3.43 -9.09
C CYS A 126 -11.10 -2.77 -9.99
N GLN A 127 -11.52 -2.05 -11.02
CA GLN A 127 -10.61 -1.33 -11.92
C GLN A 127 -9.82 -0.26 -11.19
N ASP A 128 -10.44 0.48 -10.29
CA ASP A 128 -9.75 1.48 -9.46
C ASP A 128 -8.67 0.85 -8.60
N LEU A 129 -8.97 -0.25 -7.94
CA LEU A 129 -7.98 -0.98 -7.12
C LEU A 129 -6.83 -1.52 -7.98
N ILE A 130 -7.13 -2.11 -9.13
CA ILE A 130 -6.10 -2.63 -10.05
C ILE A 130 -5.14 -1.52 -10.47
N ARG A 131 -5.66 -0.35 -10.82
CA ARG A 131 -4.86 0.81 -11.21
C ARG A 131 -3.89 1.22 -10.09
N GLU A 132 -4.36 1.33 -8.87
CA GLU A 132 -3.51 1.69 -7.73
C GLU A 132 -2.50 0.59 -7.39
N VAL A 133 -2.89 -0.67 -7.52
CA VAL A 133 -1.97 -1.81 -7.34
C VAL A 133 -0.86 -1.80 -8.38
N GLU A 134 -1.16 -1.54 -9.65
CA GLU A 134 -0.15 -1.45 -10.72
C GLU A 134 0.86 -0.33 -10.47
N ARG A 135 0.37 0.83 -10.02
CA ARG A 135 1.24 1.94 -9.61
C ARG A 135 2.14 1.54 -8.44
N LEU A 136 1.56 0.89 -7.43
CA LEU A 136 2.31 0.40 -6.28
C LEU A 136 3.38 -0.62 -6.69
N MET A 137 3.03 -1.60 -7.51
CA MET A 137 3.99 -2.62 -7.98
C MET A 137 5.17 -1.99 -8.72
N THR A 138 4.93 -0.97 -9.53
CA THR A 138 5.99 -0.21 -10.20
C THR A 138 6.91 0.48 -9.20
N ALA A 139 6.34 1.15 -8.20
CA ALA A 139 7.10 1.82 -7.15
C ALA A 139 7.95 0.83 -6.32
N LEU A 140 7.39 -0.34 -5.98
CA LEU A 140 8.09 -1.39 -5.24
C LEU A 140 9.24 -2.00 -6.06
N LYS A 141 9.04 -2.25 -7.35
CA LYS A 141 10.09 -2.73 -8.26
C LYS A 141 11.23 -1.74 -8.36
N ASN A 142 10.93 -0.45 -8.51
CA ASN A 142 11.93 0.62 -8.55
C ASN A 142 12.71 0.69 -7.24
N ARG A 143 12.04 0.57 -6.10
CA ARG A 143 12.69 0.54 -4.79
C ARG A 143 13.66 -0.63 -4.65
N LEU A 144 13.25 -1.85 -5.02
CA LEU A 144 14.09 -3.04 -4.94
C LEU A 144 15.28 -2.98 -5.92
N ALA A 145 15.07 -2.44 -7.11
CA ALA A 145 16.16 -2.24 -8.07
C ALA A 145 17.21 -1.27 -7.53
N LYS A 146 16.79 -0.18 -6.89
CA LYS A 146 17.67 0.79 -6.24
C LYS A 146 18.43 0.16 -5.07
N SER A 147 17.77 -0.61 -4.22
CA SER A 147 18.40 -1.32 -3.10
C SER A 147 19.46 -2.32 -3.59
N LYS A 148 19.18 -3.07 -4.65
CA LYS A 148 20.15 -4.00 -5.26
C LYS A 148 21.35 -3.29 -5.86
N ALA A 149 21.17 -2.14 -6.49
CA ALA A 149 22.26 -1.34 -7.02
C ALA A 149 23.20 -0.84 -5.92
N GLU A 150 22.65 -0.39 -4.81
CA GLU A 150 23.41 0.03 -3.62
C GLU A 150 24.19 -1.14 -3.00
N SER A 151 23.60 -2.32 -2.93
CA SER A 151 24.24 -3.54 -2.40
C SER A 151 25.28 -4.11 -3.37
N GLY A 152 25.07 -4.02 -4.67
CA GLY A 152 25.98 -4.49 -5.71
C GLY A 152 27.24 -3.65 -5.81
N GLU A 153 27.15 -2.37 -5.52
CA GLU A 153 28.30 -1.44 -5.53
C GLU A 153 29.26 -1.74 -4.39
N THR A 154 28.75 -2.16 -3.24
CA THR A 154 29.59 -2.60 -2.10
C THR A 154 30.27 -3.94 -2.37
N GLY A 155 29.62 -4.87 -3.07
CA GLY A 155 30.18 -6.16 -3.46
C GLY A 155 31.28 -6.05 -4.52
N ASN A 156 31.16 -5.08 -5.43
CA ASN A 156 32.13 -4.89 -6.50
C ASN A 156 33.44 -4.22 -6.01
N LYS A 157 33.36 -3.37 -5.01
CA LYS A 157 34.55 -2.80 -4.37
C LYS A 157 35.37 -3.84 -3.59
N ALA A 158 34.73 -4.80 -2.97
CA ALA A 158 35.42 -5.88 -2.26
C ALA A 158 36.14 -6.84 -3.23
N SER A 159 35.64 -7.04 -4.44
CA SER A 159 36.25 -7.92 -5.44
C SER A 159 37.44 -7.29 -6.12
N VAL A 160 37.53 -5.96 -6.19
CA VAL A 160 38.69 -5.24 -6.77
C VAL A 160 39.89 -5.26 -5.84
N PHE A 161 39.71 -5.34 -4.53
CA PHE A 161 40.80 -5.39 -3.56
C PHE A 161 41.36 -6.81 -3.33
N SER A 162 40.71 -7.86 -3.79
CA SER A 162 41.23 -9.23 -3.65
C SER A 162 42.14 -9.68 -4.78
N ASN A 163 42.41 -8.82 -5.75
CA ASN A 163 43.24 -9.13 -6.94
C ASN A 163 44.57 -8.35 -7.00
N VAL A 164 45.03 -7.86 -5.88
CA VAL A 164 46.35 -7.25 -5.77
C VAL A 164 47.29 -8.07 -4.91
#